data_25c390ce9ff7bed998c1973835c33ca6
#
_entry.id   25c390ce9ff7bed998c1973835c33ca6
#
_cell.length_a   1.000
_cell.length_b   1.000
_cell.length_c   1.000
_cell.angle_alpha   90.00
_cell.angle_beta   90.00
_cell.angle_gamma   90.00
#
_symmetry.space_group_name_H-M   'P 1'
#
loop_
_entity.id
_entity.type
_entity.pdbx_description
1 polymer ?
#
loop_
_entity_poly.entity_id
_entity_poly.type
_entity_poly.pdbx_seq_one_letter_code
_entity_poly.pdbx_strand_id
1 'polypeptide(L)'
;MHRRKAALVILAIGLTPLGLFAAEVVKVSLEPAGIPYSIMAPIHRDRVRAVVDHPMVTAHGPAEAFQAPPEVYRWLLGHPKDAFRIWQSLGAKCTVPVVDEKGRCHYEEPGRGQVVWEAVAKGKNAWVWLCEGKGRPAPFLPVVDFEAVVLVHFVPGKDAEGNPAIRHQYRFYLKTDSKALQLGTKLLGASAPKLADNYVGQLQYFFAAVSWWLDQNPEEAQKLLKDTDAPLAVLRGK
;
A
#
# COMPACT_ATOMS: atom_id res chain seq x y z
N MET A 1 18.69 32.09 -9.58
CA MET A 1 19.15 31.03 -8.66
C MET A 1 17.92 30.30 -8.10
N HIS A 2 17.43 29.25 -8.78
CA HIS A 2 16.24 28.51 -8.37
C HIS A 2 16.66 27.33 -7.47
N ARG A 3 16.34 27.43 -6.20
CA ARG A 3 16.49 26.30 -5.26
C ARG A 3 15.45 25.22 -5.61
N ARG A 4 15.87 24.19 -6.32
CA ARG A 4 15.09 22.97 -6.51
C ARG A 4 15.06 22.19 -5.19
N LYS A 5 13.92 22.14 -4.55
CA LYS A 5 13.69 21.31 -3.36
C LYS A 5 13.79 19.84 -3.76
N ALA A 6 14.67 19.11 -3.09
CA ALA A 6 14.86 17.68 -3.26
C ALA A 6 13.60 16.94 -2.78
N ALA A 7 12.94 16.22 -3.68
CA ALA A 7 11.83 15.31 -3.35
C ALA A 7 12.35 13.88 -3.39
N LEU A 8 12.25 13.22 -2.26
CA LEU A 8 12.54 11.79 -2.09
C LEU A 8 11.41 10.99 -2.74
N VAL A 9 11.78 9.93 -3.46
CA VAL A 9 10.86 9.20 -4.31
C VAL A 9 10.33 7.96 -3.63
N ILE A 10 9.12 8.09 -3.16
CA ILE A 10 8.09 7.06 -3.12
C ILE A 10 6.78 7.81 -3.33
N LEU A 11 6.02 7.45 -4.35
CA LEU A 11 4.69 7.94 -4.70
C LEU A 11 4.35 9.36 -4.17
N ALA A 12 4.88 10.42 -4.79
CA ALA A 12 4.39 11.77 -4.53
C ALA A 12 3.01 11.91 -5.19
N ILE A 13 2.00 11.38 -4.52
CA ILE A 13 0.60 11.65 -4.82
C ILE A 13 0.34 13.06 -4.33
N GLY A 14 0.21 14.02 -5.24
CA GLY A 14 -0.22 15.37 -4.90
C GLY A 14 -1.64 15.34 -4.33
N LEU A 15 -1.75 15.24 -3.02
CA LEU A 15 -3.01 15.27 -2.28
C LEU A 15 -3.23 16.67 -1.73
N THR A 16 -4.26 17.35 -2.24
CA THR A 16 -4.98 18.33 -1.41
C THR A 16 -5.70 17.56 -0.30
N PRO A 17 -5.65 18.01 0.96
CA PRO A 17 -6.36 17.33 2.05
C PRO A 17 -7.86 17.51 1.84
N LEU A 18 -8.51 16.52 1.22
CA LEU A 18 -9.95 16.33 1.38
C LEU A 18 -10.17 15.98 2.85
N GLY A 19 -11.01 16.79 3.53
CA GLY A 19 -11.29 16.62 4.95
C GLY A 19 -11.61 15.17 5.29
N LEU A 20 -10.82 14.58 6.16
CA LEU A 20 -11.02 13.26 6.72
C LEU A 20 -12.34 13.25 7.47
N PHE A 21 -13.34 12.59 6.90
CA PHE A 21 -14.48 12.12 7.68
C PHE A 21 -14.00 10.94 8.50
N ALA A 22 -13.55 11.22 9.72
CA ALA A 22 -13.32 10.20 10.72
C ALA A 22 -14.69 9.62 11.12
N ALA A 23 -15.12 8.57 10.42
CA ALA A 23 -16.21 7.75 10.89
C ALA A 23 -15.77 7.17 12.24
N GLU A 24 -16.54 7.40 13.28
CA GLU A 24 -16.32 6.81 14.61
C GLU A 24 -16.58 5.30 14.52
N VAL A 25 -15.58 4.57 14.03
CA VAL A 25 -15.66 3.12 13.88
C VAL A 25 -15.65 2.51 15.27
N VAL A 26 -16.69 1.73 15.57
CA VAL A 26 -16.78 0.91 16.77
C VAL A 26 -15.42 0.25 17.04
N LYS A 27 -14.94 0.38 18.28
CA LYS A 27 -13.62 -0.02 18.78
C LYS A 27 -13.32 -1.52 18.53
N VAL A 28 -13.01 -1.87 17.29
CA VAL A 28 -12.41 -3.16 16.99
C VAL A 28 -10.91 -3.01 17.24
N SER A 29 -10.40 -3.69 18.27
CA SER A 29 -8.96 -3.72 18.52
C SER A 29 -8.27 -4.39 17.33
N LEU A 30 -7.33 -3.69 16.70
CA LEU A 30 -6.37 -4.32 15.81
C LEU A 30 -5.27 -4.91 16.69
N GLU A 31 -5.47 -6.15 17.17
CA GLU A 31 -4.36 -6.90 17.74
C GLU A 31 -3.25 -7.02 16.69
N PRO A 32 -1.98 -6.82 17.06
CA PRO A 32 -0.87 -6.93 16.13
C PRO A 32 -0.84 -8.32 15.50
N ALA A 33 -1.39 -8.47 14.30
CA ALA A 33 -1.29 -9.74 13.60
C ALA A 33 0.17 -10.04 13.26
N GLY A 34 0.64 -11.22 13.60
CA GLY A 34 1.90 -11.75 13.09
C GLY A 34 1.81 -12.02 11.58
N ILE A 35 2.96 -12.18 10.95
CA ILE A 35 3.01 -12.58 9.54
C ILE A 35 2.44 -14.00 9.39
N PRO A 36 1.46 -14.22 8.50
CA PRO A 36 0.79 -15.51 8.35
C PRO A 36 1.65 -16.52 7.56
N TYR A 37 2.79 -16.91 8.10
CA TYR A 37 3.74 -17.83 7.45
C TYR A 37 3.13 -19.19 7.07
N SER A 38 2.10 -19.64 7.79
CA SER A 38 1.50 -20.96 7.57
C SER A 38 0.78 -21.09 6.23
N ILE A 39 0.32 -19.99 5.66
CA ILE A 39 -0.39 -19.98 4.36
C ILE A 39 0.50 -19.60 3.18
N MET A 40 1.81 -19.39 3.40
CA MET A 40 2.77 -19.09 2.35
C MET A 40 3.37 -20.36 1.77
N ALA A 41 3.64 -20.34 0.46
CA ALA A 41 4.51 -21.34 -0.16
C ALA A 41 5.92 -21.30 0.48
N PRO A 42 6.63 -22.43 0.62
CA PRO A 42 7.94 -22.49 1.28
C PRO A 42 8.93 -21.47 0.72
N ILE A 43 9.04 -21.36 -0.60
CA ILE A 43 9.96 -20.43 -1.26
C ILE A 43 9.70 -18.96 -0.88
N HIS A 44 8.44 -18.54 -0.78
CA HIS A 44 8.09 -17.19 -0.36
C HIS A 44 8.30 -16.96 1.13
N ARG A 45 8.05 -18.00 1.94
CA ARG A 45 8.25 -17.95 3.39
C ARG A 45 9.70 -17.63 3.76
N ASP A 46 10.65 -18.27 3.10
CA ASP A 46 12.08 -18.07 3.37
C ASP A 46 12.53 -16.67 2.93
N ARG A 47 12.05 -16.19 1.77
CA ARG A 47 12.30 -14.82 1.31
C ARG A 47 11.70 -13.78 2.25
N VAL A 48 10.46 -13.95 2.68
CA VAL A 48 9.80 -13.03 3.63
C VAL A 48 10.56 -12.99 4.96
N ARG A 49 10.98 -14.16 5.49
CA ARG A 49 11.82 -14.21 6.70
C ARG A 49 13.13 -13.47 6.53
N ALA A 50 13.83 -13.67 5.41
CA ALA A 50 15.10 -13.01 5.14
C ALA A 50 15.01 -11.47 5.17
N VAL A 51 13.84 -10.91 4.84
CA VAL A 51 13.58 -9.46 4.92
C VAL A 51 13.15 -9.05 6.32
N VAL A 52 12.20 -9.78 6.93
CA VAL A 52 11.56 -9.41 8.20
C VAL A 52 12.45 -9.60 9.40
N ASP A 53 13.31 -10.64 9.40
CA ASP A 53 14.19 -10.94 10.53
C ASP A 53 15.39 -9.98 10.60
N HIS A 54 15.78 -9.39 9.45
CA HIS A 54 16.93 -8.49 9.36
C HIS A 54 16.62 -7.24 8.51
N PRO A 55 15.59 -6.47 8.85
CA PRO A 55 15.23 -5.28 8.09
C PRO A 55 16.24 -4.15 8.34
N MET A 56 16.58 -3.40 7.30
CA MET A 56 17.32 -2.16 7.46
C MET A 56 16.40 -1.03 7.93
N VAL A 57 15.14 -1.04 7.46
CA VAL A 57 14.10 -0.09 7.84
C VAL A 57 12.83 -0.85 8.14
N THR A 58 12.20 -0.50 9.27
CA THR A 58 10.83 -0.91 9.61
C THR A 58 9.97 0.34 9.74
N ALA A 59 8.78 0.33 9.15
CA ALA A 59 7.84 1.43 9.23
C ALA A 59 6.42 0.92 9.52
N HIS A 60 5.63 1.76 10.18
CA HIS A 60 4.27 1.45 10.58
C HIS A 60 3.33 2.59 10.17
N GLY A 61 2.27 2.25 9.44
CA GLY A 61 1.16 3.16 9.24
C GLY A 61 0.30 3.28 10.50
N PRO A 62 -0.47 4.35 10.65
CA PRO A 62 -1.44 4.48 11.73
C PRO A 62 -2.54 3.42 11.60
N ALA A 63 -3.17 3.03 12.71
CA ALA A 63 -4.39 2.23 12.64
C ALA A 63 -5.55 3.15 12.25
N GLU A 64 -6.07 3.00 11.04
CA GLU A 64 -7.14 3.83 10.48
C GLU A 64 -8.41 3.03 10.24
N ALA A 65 -9.54 3.72 10.22
CA ALA A 65 -10.84 3.14 9.96
C ALA A 65 -11.61 3.99 8.95
N PHE A 66 -12.33 3.34 8.03
CA PHE A 66 -13.09 3.99 6.97
C PHE A 66 -14.25 3.12 6.51
N GLN A 67 -15.28 3.74 5.92
CA GLN A 67 -16.41 3.02 5.34
C GLN A 67 -15.96 2.34 4.04
N ALA A 68 -16.15 1.03 3.99
CA ALA A 68 -16.05 0.24 2.77
C ALA A 68 -16.61 -1.17 3.01
N PRO A 69 -17.27 -1.81 2.03
CA PRO A 69 -17.56 -3.22 2.07
C PRO A 69 -16.27 -4.05 2.12
N PRO A 70 -16.15 -5.06 3.00
CA PRO A 70 -14.93 -5.86 3.16
C PRO A 70 -14.49 -6.58 1.89
N GLU A 71 -15.42 -7.00 1.05
CA GLU A 71 -15.15 -7.65 -0.24
C GLU A 71 -14.53 -6.67 -1.23
N VAL A 72 -14.95 -5.41 -1.25
CA VAL A 72 -14.37 -4.35 -2.10
C VAL A 72 -12.92 -4.11 -1.70
N TYR A 73 -12.66 -3.96 -0.41
CA TYR A 73 -11.32 -3.76 0.08
C TYR A 73 -10.37 -4.92 -0.25
N ARG A 74 -10.82 -6.18 -0.03
CA ARG A 74 -10.03 -7.36 -0.39
C ARG A 74 -9.79 -7.46 -1.88
N TRP A 75 -10.80 -7.14 -2.69
CA TRP A 75 -10.66 -7.13 -4.14
C TRP A 75 -9.58 -6.12 -4.58
N LEU A 76 -9.62 -4.90 -4.07
CA LEU A 76 -8.61 -3.87 -4.38
C LEU A 76 -7.19 -4.30 -3.99
N LEU A 77 -7.00 -4.96 -2.85
CA LEU A 77 -5.70 -5.51 -2.45
C LEU A 77 -5.18 -6.54 -3.46
N GLY A 78 -6.07 -7.27 -4.11
CA GLY A 78 -5.75 -8.26 -5.15
C GLY A 78 -5.65 -7.70 -6.56
N HIS A 79 -6.16 -6.48 -6.79
CA HIS A 79 -6.25 -5.84 -8.10
C HIS A 79 -5.61 -4.44 -8.09
N PRO A 80 -4.33 -4.32 -7.74
CA PRO A 80 -3.67 -3.02 -7.61
C PRO A 80 -3.68 -2.23 -8.93
N LYS A 81 -3.63 -2.90 -10.09
CA LYS A 81 -3.79 -2.25 -11.40
C LYS A 81 -5.08 -1.44 -11.48
N ASP A 82 -6.20 -2.04 -11.04
CA ASP A 82 -7.50 -1.37 -11.10
C ASP A 82 -7.60 -0.28 -10.04
N ALA A 83 -7.03 -0.48 -8.85
CA ALA A 83 -6.91 0.56 -7.84
C ALA A 83 -6.17 1.80 -8.37
N PHE A 84 -5.07 1.62 -9.11
CA PHE A 84 -4.33 2.73 -9.74
C PHE A 84 -5.14 3.40 -10.88
N ARG A 85 -5.89 2.62 -11.68
CA ARG A 85 -6.78 3.19 -12.72
C ARG A 85 -7.88 4.07 -12.11
N ILE A 86 -8.51 3.59 -11.03
CA ILE A 86 -9.48 4.40 -10.28
C ILE A 86 -8.81 5.67 -9.77
N TRP A 87 -7.63 5.55 -9.17
CA TRP A 87 -6.89 6.68 -8.65
C TRP A 87 -6.55 7.73 -9.71
N GLN A 88 -6.17 7.29 -10.93
CA GLN A 88 -5.99 8.19 -12.07
C GLN A 88 -7.28 8.90 -12.47
N SER A 89 -8.43 8.20 -12.45
CA SER A 89 -9.73 8.81 -12.77
C SER A 89 -10.14 9.89 -11.77
N LEU A 90 -9.58 9.83 -10.55
CA LEU A 90 -9.72 10.86 -9.51
C LEU A 90 -8.73 12.02 -9.67
N GLY A 91 -7.97 12.07 -10.76
CA GLY A 91 -7.03 13.14 -11.08
C GLY A 91 -5.60 12.92 -10.59
N ALA A 92 -5.28 11.76 -10.04
CA ALA A 92 -3.92 11.44 -9.62
C ALA A 92 -2.98 11.26 -10.82
N LYS A 93 -1.79 11.85 -10.71
CA LYS A 93 -0.72 11.68 -11.71
C LYS A 93 0.19 10.52 -11.29
N CYS A 94 -0.16 9.31 -11.72
CA CYS A 94 0.62 8.10 -11.45
C CYS A 94 0.67 7.20 -12.68
N THR A 95 1.66 6.31 -12.75
CA THR A 95 1.72 5.22 -13.73
C THR A 95 0.80 4.10 -13.26
N VAL A 96 0.10 3.43 -14.19
CA VAL A 96 -0.65 2.21 -13.87
C VAL A 96 0.30 1.01 -13.97
N PRO A 97 0.38 0.15 -12.95
CA PRO A 97 1.22 -1.03 -12.99
C PRO A 97 0.75 -2.03 -14.07
N VAL A 98 1.70 -2.78 -14.61
CA VAL A 98 1.44 -3.89 -15.52
C VAL A 98 1.44 -5.18 -14.70
N VAL A 99 0.45 -6.03 -14.92
CA VAL A 99 0.36 -7.34 -14.28
C VAL A 99 0.84 -8.40 -15.27
N ASP A 100 1.81 -9.22 -14.87
CA ASP A 100 2.31 -10.32 -15.70
C ASP A 100 1.45 -11.58 -15.58
N GLU A 101 1.77 -12.60 -16.38
CA GLU A 101 1.04 -13.89 -16.42
C GLU A 101 1.08 -14.65 -15.06
N LYS A 102 2.03 -14.33 -14.19
CA LYS A 102 2.15 -14.90 -12.84
C LYS A 102 1.40 -14.10 -11.79
N GLY A 103 0.71 -13.02 -12.18
CA GLY A 103 -0.01 -12.14 -11.28
C GLY A 103 0.88 -11.17 -10.50
N ARG A 104 2.15 -10.99 -10.91
CA ARG A 104 3.05 -10.02 -10.30
C ARG A 104 2.81 -8.65 -10.93
N CYS A 105 2.81 -7.63 -10.10
CA CYS A 105 2.63 -6.25 -10.52
C CYS A 105 3.97 -5.57 -10.73
N HIS A 106 4.17 -5.02 -11.91
CA HIS A 106 5.36 -4.28 -12.33
C HIS A 106 5.01 -2.80 -12.40
N TYR A 107 5.67 -2.00 -11.60
CA TYR A 107 5.52 -0.55 -11.58
C TYR A 107 6.85 0.11 -11.89
N GLU A 108 6.83 1.05 -12.81
CA GLU A 108 7.98 1.84 -13.17
C GLU A 108 7.61 3.33 -13.15
N GLU A 109 8.44 4.12 -12.51
CA GLU A 109 8.37 5.57 -12.53
C GLU A 109 9.64 6.13 -13.19
N PRO A 110 9.53 6.78 -14.35
CA PRO A 110 10.69 7.29 -15.10
C PRO A 110 11.59 8.17 -14.24
N GLY A 111 12.88 7.84 -14.23
CA GLY A 111 13.90 8.58 -13.47
C GLY A 111 13.88 8.33 -11.96
N ARG A 112 12.99 7.47 -11.47
CA ARG A 112 12.82 7.21 -10.04
C ARG A 112 13.10 5.78 -9.65
N GLY A 113 12.58 4.82 -10.38
CA GLY A 113 12.83 3.42 -10.10
C GLY A 113 11.74 2.51 -10.61
N GLN A 114 11.93 1.24 -10.32
CA GLN A 114 11.00 0.18 -10.64
C GLN A 114 10.80 -0.74 -9.43
N VAL A 115 9.61 -1.28 -9.29
CA VAL A 115 9.28 -2.27 -8.28
C VAL A 115 8.38 -3.34 -8.87
N VAL A 116 8.65 -4.59 -8.50
CA VAL A 116 7.78 -5.73 -8.75
C VAL A 116 7.28 -6.22 -7.41
N TRP A 117 5.99 -6.47 -7.29
CA TRP A 117 5.43 -7.07 -6.08
C TRP A 117 4.40 -8.13 -6.41
N GLU A 118 4.26 -9.07 -5.49
CA GLU A 118 3.29 -10.15 -5.54
C GLU A 118 2.66 -10.39 -4.17
N ALA A 119 1.39 -10.81 -4.16
CA ALA A 119 0.71 -11.19 -2.93
C ALA A 119 1.06 -12.65 -2.59
N VAL A 120 2.00 -12.85 -1.66
CA VAL A 120 2.51 -14.16 -1.25
C VAL A 120 1.70 -14.82 -0.13
N ALA A 121 0.81 -14.06 0.52
CA ALA A 121 -0.19 -14.57 1.45
C ALA A 121 -1.47 -13.73 1.36
N LYS A 122 -2.62 -14.41 1.26
CA LYS A 122 -3.97 -13.80 1.19
C LYS A 122 -4.85 -14.43 2.27
N GLY A 123 -4.63 -14.04 3.52
CA GLY A 123 -5.42 -14.50 4.66
C GLY A 123 -6.73 -13.71 4.84
N LYS A 124 -7.56 -14.17 5.77
CA LYS A 124 -8.85 -13.54 6.08
C LYS A 124 -8.69 -12.08 6.52
N ASN A 125 -7.71 -11.80 7.37
CA ASN A 125 -7.48 -10.51 8.02
C ASN A 125 -6.04 -9.97 7.82
N ALA A 126 -5.21 -10.68 7.07
CA ALA A 126 -3.84 -10.27 6.81
C ALA A 126 -3.39 -10.72 5.41
N TRP A 127 -2.83 -9.77 4.66
CA TRP A 127 -2.17 -10.03 3.39
C TRP A 127 -0.69 -9.67 3.49
N VAL A 128 0.13 -10.37 2.73
CA VAL A 128 1.56 -10.09 2.64
C VAL A 128 1.95 -9.92 1.18
N TRP A 129 2.53 -8.78 0.86
CA TRP A 129 3.19 -8.54 -0.41
C TRP A 129 4.70 -8.63 -0.25
N LEU A 130 5.32 -9.40 -1.12
CA LEU A 130 6.77 -9.45 -1.28
C LEU A 130 7.12 -8.56 -2.48
N CYS A 131 8.03 -7.62 -2.24
CA CYS A 131 8.43 -6.62 -3.22
C CYS A 131 9.93 -6.75 -3.49
N GLU A 132 10.32 -6.57 -4.74
CA GLU A 132 11.71 -6.41 -5.16
C GLU A 132 11.82 -5.27 -6.15
N GLY A 133 12.90 -4.53 -6.11
CA GLY A 133 13.02 -3.39 -7.00
C GLY A 133 14.38 -2.70 -6.98
N LYS A 134 14.44 -1.67 -7.80
CA LYS A 134 15.55 -0.73 -7.88
C LYS A 134 15.00 0.68 -7.74
N GLY A 135 15.59 1.47 -6.89
CA GLY A 135 15.11 2.82 -6.68
C GLY A 135 16.20 3.77 -6.23
N ARG A 136 15.95 5.06 -6.43
CA ARG A 136 16.81 6.13 -5.94
C ARG A 136 16.14 6.78 -4.73
N PRO A 137 16.59 6.46 -3.51
CA PRO A 137 15.92 6.94 -2.27
C PRO A 137 15.97 8.46 -2.12
N ALA A 138 16.98 9.12 -2.68
CA ALA A 138 17.07 10.58 -2.75
C ALA A 138 17.85 11.00 -4.00
N PRO A 139 17.66 12.22 -4.52
CA PRO A 139 18.31 12.68 -5.76
C PRO A 139 19.83 12.60 -5.78
N PHE A 140 20.45 12.69 -4.60
CA PHE A 140 21.90 12.63 -4.40
C PHE A 140 22.42 11.23 -4.05
N LEU A 141 21.53 10.23 -3.87
CA LEU A 141 21.92 8.85 -3.61
C LEU A 141 21.92 8.03 -4.91
N PRO A 142 22.73 6.97 -4.99
CA PRO A 142 22.72 6.07 -6.13
C PRO A 142 21.40 5.30 -6.21
N VAL A 143 21.13 4.71 -7.36
CA VAL A 143 20.10 3.67 -7.50
C VAL A 143 20.57 2.44 -6.71
N VAL A 144 19.67 1.88 -5.91
CA VAL A 144 19.95 0.71 -5.07
C VAL A 144 18.92 -0.38 -5.32
N ASP A 145 19.37 -1.62 -5.25
CA ASP A 145 18.48 -2.77 -5.21
C ASP A 145 17.92 -2.92 -3.80
N PHE A 146 16.66 -3.33 -3.71
CA PHE A 146 16.00 -3.59 -2.43
C PHE A 146 15.02 -4.75 -2.52
N GLU A 147 14.78 -5.40 -1.39
CA GLU A 147 13.64 -6.27 -1.13
C GLU A 147 12.81 -5.65 -0.01
N ALA A 148 11.49 -5.79 -0.10
CA ALA A 148 10.60 -5.31 0.93
C ALA A 148 9.44 -6.28 1.17
N VAL A 149 8.92 -6.25 2.39
CA VAL A 149 7.70 -6.94 2.78
C VAL A 149 6.69 -5.92 3.28
N VAL A 150 5.48 -5.96 2.73
CA VAL A 150 4.35 -5.17 3.20
C VAL A 150 3.33 -6.11 3.83
N LEU A 151 3.12 -5.99 5.12
CA LEU A 151 2.04 -6.66 5.84
C LEU A 151 0.84 -5.71 5.91
N VAL A 152 -0.26 -6.10 5.31
CA VAL A 152 -1.56 -5.43 5.40
C VAL A 152 -2.40 -6.19 6.42
N HIS A 153 -2.63 -5.61 7.57
CA HIS A 153 -3.57 -6.16 8.56
C HIS A 153 -4.87 -5.36 8.51
N PHE A 154 -6.01 -6.06 8.45
CA PHE A 154 -7.31 -5.40 8.43
C PHE A 154 -8.39 -6.26 9.11
N VAL A 155 -9.38 -5.58 9.69
CA VAL A 155 -10.52 -6.22 10.36
C VAL A 155 -11.80 -5.56 9.85
N PRO A 156 -12.75 -6.36 9.33
CA PRO A 156 -14.09 -5.87 9.04
C PRO A 156 -14.83 -5.46 10.30
N GLY A 157 -15.63 -4.42 10.20
CA GLY A 157 -16.45 -3.90 11.28
C GLY A 157 -17.63 -3.12 10.76
N LYS A 158 -18.19 -2.28 11.63
CA LYS A 158 -19.26 -1.34 11.29
C LYS A 158 -18.90 0.03 11.86
N ASP A 159 -19.35 1.10 11.20
CA ASP A 159 -19.31 2.44 11.76
C ASP A 159 -20.42 2.68 12.80
N ALA A 160 -20.54 3.91 13.31
CA ALA A 160 -21.53 4.28 14.30
C ALA A 160 -22.97 4.18 13.77
N GLU A 161 -23.16 4.33 12.46
CA GLU A 161 -24.45 4.24 11.76
C GLU A 161 -24.80 2.79 11.35
N GLY A 162 -23.90 1.83 11.59
CA GLY A 162 -24.06 0.42 11.26
C GLY A 162 -23.65 0.03 9.84
N ASN A 163 -23.07 0.95 9.06
CA ASN A 163 -22.57 0.68 7.72
C ASN A 163 -21.29 -0.17 7.76
N PRO A 164 -21.02 -0.98 6.72
CA PRO A 164 -19.78 -1.74 6.62
C PRO A 164 -18.55 -0.83 6.69
N ALA A 165 -17.57 -1.21 7.49
CA ALA A 165 -16.34 -0.46 7.66
C ALA A 165 -15.14 -1.41 7.77
N ILE A 166 -13.97 -0.88 7.46
CA ILE A 166 -12.68 -1.56 7.59
C ILE A 166 -11.82 -0.77 8.57
N ARG A 167 -11.20 -1.47 9.50
CA ARG A 167 -10.06 -0.96 10.23
C ARG A 167 -8.81 -1.65 9.72
N HIS A 168 -7.78 -0.89 9.32
CA HIS A 168 -6.55 -1.45 8.78
C HIS A 168 -5.29 -0.79 9.34
N GLN A 169 -4.17 -1.47 9.18
CA GLN A 169 -2.83 -0.99 9.47
C GLN A 169 -1.82 -1.68 8.57
N TYR A 170 -0.87 -0.93 8.06
CA TYR A 170 0.21 -1.46 7.24
C TYR A 170 1.51 -1.46 8.03
N ARG A 171 2.33 -2.50 7.81
CA ARG A 171 3.71 -2.58 8.26
C ARG A 171 4.61 -2.84 7.07
N PHE A 172 5.72 -2.19 7.07
CA PHE A 172 6.70 -2.25 5.99
C PHE A 172 8.06 -2.64 6.54
N TYR A 173 8.71 -3.58 5.89
CA TYR A 173 10.06 -4.05 6.18
C TYR A 173 10.87 -3.92 4.92
N LEU A 174 12.00 -3.23 4.96
CA LEU A 174 12.90 -3.05 3.82
C LEU A 174 14.27 -3.62 4.13
N LYS A 175 14.81 -4.38 3.20
CA LYS A 175 16.18 -4.89 3.21
C LYS A 175 16.91 -4.43 1.95
N THR A 176 18.17 -4.06 2.10
CA THR A 176 19.10 -3.77 1.01
C THR A 176 20.53 -3.95 1.49
N ASP A 177 21.41 -4.37 0.59
CA ASP A 177 22.84 -4.50 0.86
C ASP A 177 23.63 -3.22 0.54
N SER A 178 22.94 -2.14 0.15
CA SER A 178 23.56 -0.88 -0.22
C SER A 178 24.20 -0.16 0.96
N LYS A 179 25.53 -0.14 1.01
CA LYS A 179 26.29 0.65 1.99
C LYS A 179 25.97 2.15 1.90
N ALA A 180 25.69 2.66 0.70
CA ALA A 180 25.32 4.07 0.49
C ALA A 180 23.99 4.40 1.17
N LEU A 181 23.00 3.48 1.13
CA LEU A 181 21.73 3.69 1.80
C LEU A 181 21.87 3.53 3.34
N GLN A 182 22.67 2.58 3.79
CA GLN A 182 23.00 2.44 5.22
C GLN A 182 23.67 3.71 5.78
N LEU A 183 24.56 4.32 5.02
CA LEU A 183 25.16 5.60 5.40
C LEU A 183 24.14 6.74 5.36
N GLY A 184 23.30 6.79 4.33
CA GLY A 184 22.25 7.78 4.18
C GLY A 184 21.23 7.75 5.33
N THR A 185 20.81 6.55 5.77
CA THR A 185 19.92 6.40 6.92
C THR A 185 20.58 6.85 8.23
N LYS A 186 21.86 6.59 8.41
CA LYS A 186 22.63 7.11 9.56
C LYS A 186 22.71 8.65 9.55
N LEU A 187 22.87 9.26 8.39
CA LEU A 187 22.89 10.73 8.27
C LEU A 187 21.53 11.38 8.54
N LEU A 188 20.45 10.71 8.17
CA LEU A 188 19.08 11.15 8.48
C LEU A 188 18.71 10.98 9.95
N GLY A 189 19.40 10.09 10.67
CA GLY A 189 19.20 9.86 12.10
C GLY A 189 17.73 9.58 12.44
N ALA A 190 17.21 10.28 13.45
CA ALA A 190 15.84 10.13 13.94
C ALA A 190 14.74 10.52 12.92
N SER A 191 15.10 11.15 11.79
CA SER A 191 14.14 11.53 10.75
C SER A 191 13.84 10.38 9.78
N ALA A 192 14.71 9.38 9.65
CA ALA A 192 14.52 8.26 8.72
C ALA A 192 13.28 7.41 9.04
N PRO A 193 13.01 6.99 10.30
CA PRO A 193 11.80 6.27 10.64
C PRO A 193 10.53 7.07 10.34
N LYS A 194 10.46 8.33 10.74
CA LYS A 194 9.29 9.20 10.48
C LYS A 194 8.98 9.34 9.00
N LEU A 195 10.01 9.43 8.18
CA LEU A 195 9.85 9.51 6.74
C LEU A 195 9.28 8.20 6.19
N ALA A 196 9.78 7.06 6.64
CA ALA A 196 9.28 5.75 6.26
C ALA A 196 7.82 5.54 6.70
N ASP A 197 7.47 5.92 7.92
CA ASP A 197 6.08 5.86 8.44
C ASP A 197 5.13 6.71 7.59
N ASN A 198 5.54 7.92 7.18
CA ASN A 198 4.74 8.77 6.29
C ASN A 198 4.44 8.09 4.94
N TYR A 199 5.40 7.37 4.37
CA TYR A 199 5.17 6.66 3.10
C TYR A 199 4.23 5.48 3.26
N VAL A 200 4.36 4.72 4.34
CA VAL A 200 3.43 3.64 4.65
C VAL A 200 2.03 4.19 4.87
N GLY A 201 1.89 5.32 5.57
CA GLY A 201 0.62 6.03 5.73
C GLY A 201 0.02 6.47 4.39
N GLN A 202 0.82 6.94 3.44
CA GLN A 202 0.32 7.29 2.10
C GLN A 202 -0.20 6.09 1.32
N LEU A 203 0.51 4.95 1.35
CA LEU A 203 0.05 3.71 0.73
C LEU A 203 -1.26 3.23 1.36
N GLN A 204 -1.36 3.31 2.68
CA GLN A 204 -2.55 2.95 3.44
C GLN A 204 -3.73 3.86 3.06
N TYR A 205 -3.52 5.18 3.06
CA TYR A 205 -4.51 6.16 2.65
C TYR A 205 -5.01 5.94 1.22
N PHE A 206 -4.13 5.58 0.28
CA PHE A 206 -4.51 5.27 -1.09
C PHE A 206 -5.57 4.17 -1.16
N PHE A 207 -5.36 3.02 -0.51
CA PHE A 207 -6.34 1.93 -0.51
C PHE A 207 -7.63 2.30 0.23
N ALA A 208 -7.53 3.07 1.32
CA ALA A 208 -8.70 3.57 2.04
C ALA A 208 -9.55 4.51 1.16
N ALA A 209 -8.91 5.49 0.53
CA ALA A 209 -9.58 6.48 -0.31
C ALA A 209 -10.26 5.86 -1.53
N VAL A 210 -9.58 4.93 -2.22
CA VAL A 210 -10.16 4.22 -3.37
C VAL A 210 -11.34 3.35 -2.93
N SER A 211 -11.21 2.64 -1.80
CA SER A 211 -12.30 1.80 -1.27
C SER A 211 -13.52 2.63 -0.90
N TRP A 212 -13.31 3.72 -0.18
CA TRP A 212 -14.36 4.66 0.19
C TRP A 212 -15.05 5.27 -1.03
N TRP A 213 -14.26 5.71 -2.03
CA TRP A 213 -14.82 6.30 -3.24
C TRP A 213 -15.71 5.32 -4.00
N LEU A 214 -15.30 4.07 -4.12
CA LEU A 214 -16.09 3.02 -4.77
C LEU A 214 -17.44 2.80 -4.07
N ASP A 215 -17.46 2.85 -2.72
CA ASP A 215 -18.69 2.72 -1.94
C ASP A 215 -19.62 3.93 -2.12
N GLN A 216 -19.07 5.13 -2.25
CA GLN A 216 -19.84 6.36 -2.36
C GLN A 216 -20.28 6.68 -3.80
N ASN A 217 -19.66 6.10 -4.83
CA ASN A 217 -19.92 6.41 -6.23
C ASN A 217 -20.17 5.15 -7.07
N PRO A 218 -21.21 4.37 -6.77
CA PRO A 218 -21.45 3.06 -7.38
C PRO A 218 -21.68 3.11 -8.89
N GLU A 219 -22.32 4.17 -9.42
CA GLU A 219 -22.58 4.32 -10.86
C GLU A 219 -21.28 4.57 -11.65
N GLU A 220 -20.42 5.45 -11.14
CA GLU A 220 -19.10 5.71 -11.72
C GLU A 220 -18.18 4.49 -11.59
N ALA A 221 -18.22 3.83 -10.44
CA ALA A 221 -17.50 2.59 -10.20
C ALA A 221 -17.89 1.51 -11.22
N GLN A 222 -19.19 1.33 -11.49
CA GLN A 222 -19.69 0.39 -12.47
C GLN A 222 -19.15 0.70 -13.89
N LYS A 223 -19.13 1.99 -14.29
CA LYS A 223 -18.60 2.40 -15.59
C LYS A 223 -17.11 2.12 -15.73
N LEU A 224 -16.32 2.38 -14.66
CA LEU A 224 -14.88 2.16 -14.66
C LEU A 224 -14.49 0.68 -14.63
N LEU A 225 -15.30 -0.14 -13.96
CA LEU A 225 -14.97 -1.54 -13.67
C LEU A 225 -15.82 -2.56 -14.47
N LYS A 226 -16.59 -2.11 -15.48
CA LYS A 226 -17.49 -2.94 -16.28
C LYS A 226 -16.83 -4.18 -16.91
N ASP A 227 -15.52 -4.07 -17.24
CA ASP A 227 -14.75 -5.12 -17.89
C ASP A 227 -13.82 -5.86 -16.90
N THR A 228 -14.10 -5.79 -15.60
CA THR A 228 -13.34 -6.45 -14.54
C THR A 228 -14.20 -7.46 -13.79
N ASP A 229 -13.57 -8.27 -12.94
CA ASP A 229 -14.22 -9.20 -12.00
C ASP A 229 -14.59 -8.54 -10.66
N ALA A 230 -14.82 -7.23 -10.66
CA ALA A 230 -15.15 -6.48 -9.46
C ALA A 230 -16.39 -7.06 -8.74
N PRO A 231 -16.38 -7.09 -7.39
CA PRO A 231 -17.49 -7.63 -6.61
C PRO A 231 -18.82 -6.93 -6.93
N LEU A 232 -19.92 -7.67 -6.89
CA LEU A 232 -21.26 -7.12 -7.09
C LEU A 232 -21.61 -5.99 -6.13
N ALA A 233 -21.01 -5.95 -4.95
CA ALA A 233 -21.14 -4.85 -3.99
C ALA A 233 -20.63 -3.51 -4.54
N VAL A 234 -19.65 -3.54 -5.48
CA VAL A 234 -19.17 -2.34 -6.21
C VAL A 234 -20.13 -1.97 -7.34
N LEU A 235 -20.75 -2.99 -7.97
CA LEU A 235 -21.52 -2.82 -9.20
C LEU A 235 -23.02 -2.58 -8.97
N ARG A 236 -23.52 -2.87 -7.78
CA ARG A 236 -24.90 -2.60 -7.39
C ARG A 236 -24.91 -1.43 -6.42
N GLY A 237 -25.25 -0.26 -6.88
CA GLY A 237 -25.55 0.85 -5.98
C GLY A 237 -26.47 0.40 -4.82
N LYS A 238 -26.34 1.06 -3.67
CA LYS A 238 -27.19 0.82 -2.50
C LYS A 238 -28.64 0.92 -2.87
#